data_6319070b891b5f0fcd8b910591d2efc8
#
_entry.id   6319070b891b5f0fcd8b910591d2efc8
#
_cell.length_a   1.000
_cell.length_b   1.000
_cell.length_c   1.000
_cell.angle_alpha   90.00
_cell.angle_beta   90.00
_cell.angle_gamma   90.00
#
_symmetry.space_group_name_H-M   'P 1'
#
loop_
_entity.id
_entity.type
_entity.pdbx_description
1 polymer ?
#
loop_
_entity_poly.entity_id
_entity_poly.type
_entity_poly.pdbx_seq_one_letter_code
_entity_poly.pdbx_strand_id
1 'polypeptide(L)'
;DDAKFYYGADGKRVNYIGWQLIDGIYYYKEGNQFIRNQSKKIKGDWYLFDLQGKMVTGFSTPEITSEYDDNYYYYGNDGRRQFYTGWQLINGKWYYFDESSRAAKGWKTINGVKYYFETITKATDEYNNEYFVGNSDHFMYTGYGIIDGEFYYFDANGACQGIDTSYTG
;
A
#
# COMPACT_ATOMS: atom_id res chain seq x y z
N ASP A 1 -17.56 -8.16 -21.17
CA ASP A 1 -16.80 -6.98 -21.63
C ASP A 1 -17.75 -5.95 -22.24
N ASP A 2 -18.54 -5.28 -21.40
CA ASP A 2 -19.44 -4.21 -21.88
C ASP A 2 -18.61 -2.93 -22.05
N ALA A 3 -17.99 -2.79 -23.23
CA ALA A 3 -17.37 -1.55 -23.64
C ALA A 3 -18.45 -0.46 -23.77
N LYS A 4 -18.60 0.38 -22.74
CA LYS A 4 -19.48 1.55 -22.82
C LYS A 4 -18.88 2.54 -23.81
N PHE A 5 -19.59 2.81 -24.90
CA PHE A 5 -19.21 3.79 -25.90
C PHE A 5 -19.97 5.11 -25.64
N TYR A 6 -19.27 6.23 -25.77
CA TYR A 6 -19.89 7.54 -25.72
C TYR A 6 -20.17 8.02 -27.14
N TYR A 7 -21.34 8.59 -27.35
CA TYR A 7 -21.78 9.15 -28.62
C TYR A 7 -22.05 10.65 -28.43
N GLY A 8 -21.61 11.44 -29.38
CA GLY A 8 -21.94 12.87 -29.44
C GLY A 8 -23.42 13.09 -29.77
N ALA A 9 -23.87 14.34 -29.67
CA ALA A 9 -25.24 14.72 -30.03
C ALA A 9 -25.60 14.42 -31.50
N ASP A 10 -24.58 14.25 -32.35
CA ASP A 10 -24.69 13.86 -33.76
C ASP A 10 -24.74 12.33 -33.98
N GLY A 11 -24.81 11.55 -32.90
CA GLY A 11 -24.81 10.09 -32.93
C GLY A 11 -23.50 9.43 -33.29
N LYS A 12 -22.42 10.22 -33.47
CA LYS A 12 -21.09 9.68 -33.76
C LYS A 12 -20.37 9.28 -32.47
N ARG A 13 -19.60 8.20 -32.57
CA ARG A 13 -18.73 7.76 -31.48
C ARG A 13 -17.68 8.80 -31.17
N VAL A 14 -17.63 9.23 -29.90
CA VAL A 14 -16.65 10.22 -29.44
C VAL A 14 -15.43 9.49 -28.88
N ASN A 15 -14.25 9.79 -29.40
CA ASN A 15 -12.99 9.40 -28.78
C ASN A 15 -12.79 10.30 -27.54
N TYR A 16 -13.04 9.73 -26.38
CA TYR A 16 -12.91 10.44 -25.11
C TYR A 16 -11.56 10.16 -24.47
N ILE A 17 -10.87 11.22 -24.08
CA ILE A 17 -9.67 11.14 -23.25
C ILE A 17 -9.98 11.84 -21.94
N GLY A 18 -9.83 11.13 -20.83
CA GLY A 18 -9.98 11.74 -19.51
C GLY A 18 -10.61 10.85 -18.46
N TRP A 19 -10.84 11.49 -17.33
CA TRP A 19 -11.42 10.85 -16.16
C TRP A 19 -12.87 10.48 -16.33
N GLN A 20 -13.22 9.30 -15.83
CA GLN A 20 -14.60 8.78 -15.75
C GLN A 20 -14.89 8.41 -14.30
N LEU A 21 -16.02 8.88 -13.76
CA LEU A 21 -16.54 8.45 -12.47
C LEU A 21 -17.72 7.49 -12.75
N ILE A 22 -17.57 6.23 -12.36
CA ILE A 22 -18.58 5.18 -12.57
C ILE A 22 -18.79 4.48 -11.23
N ASP A 23 -20.01 4.54 -10.70
CA ASP A 23 -20.38 3.95 -9.40
C ASP A 23 -19.43 4.33 -8.25
N GLY A 24 -19.01 5.60 -8.23
CA GLY A 24 -18.11 6.13 -7.20
C GLY A 24 -16.63 5.78 -7.37
N ILE A 25 -16.25 5.11 -8.46
CA ILE A 25 -14.87 4.70 -8.76
C ILE A 25 -14.35 5.48 -9.95
N TYR A 26 -13.12 6.01 -9.82
CA TYR A 26 -12.46 6.71 -10.91
C TYR A 26 -11.73 5.77 -11.85
N TYR A 27 -11.88 6.03 -13.14
CA TYR A 27 -11.19 5.37 -14.25
C TYR A 27 -10.61 6.45 -15.16
N TYR A 28 -9.58 6.11 -15.92
CA TYR A 28 -9.06 7.00 -16.95
C TYR A 28 -9.16 6.36 -18.33
N LYS A 29 -9.68 7.09 -19.29
CA LYS A 29 -9.93 6.59 -20.64
C LYS A 29 -9.05 7.31 -21.66
N GLU A 30 -8.43 6.56 -22.53
CA GLU A 30 -7.76 7.04 -23.73
C GLU A 30 -8.42 6.43 -24.95
N GLY A 31 -9.03 7.28 -25.77
CA GLY A 31 -9.81 6.81 -26.91
C GLY A 31 -10.99 5.96 -26.42
N ASN A 32 -11.00 4.71 -26.86
CA ASN A 32 -12.10 3.77 -26.53
C ASN A 32 -11.77 2.78 -25.42
N GLN A 33 -10.56 2.91 -24.80
CA GLN A 33 -10.09 1.95 -23.82
C GLN A 33 -9.80 2.63 -22.49
N PHE A 34 -10.10 1.91 -21.41
CA PHE A 34 -9.64 2.29 -20.07
C PHE A 34 -8.18 1.89 -19.90
N ILE A 35 -7.42 2.78 -19.26
CA ILE A 35 -6.08 2.44 -18.76
C ILE A 35 -6.23 1.37 -17.68
N ARG A 36 -5.44 0.29 -17.76
CA ARG A 36 -5.49 -0.85 -16.83
C ARG A 36 -4.09 -1.34 -16.54
N ASN A 37 -3.88 -1.85 -15.35
CA ASN A 37 -2.64 -2.51 -14.91
C ASN A 37 -1.37 -1.72 -15.25
N GLN A 38 -1.39 -0.43 -14.97
CA GLN A 38 -0.24 0.45 -15.21
C GLN A 38 -0.34 1.76 -14.45
N SER A 39 0.83 2.36 -14.25
CA SER A 39 0.95 3.75 -13.83
C SER A 39 0.85 4.69 -15.04
N LYS A 40 0.25 5.85 -14.83
CA LYS A 40 0.15 6.89 -15.84
C LYS A 40 0.34 8.28 -15.24
N LYS A 41 1.11 9.10 -15.95
CA LYS A 41 1.24 10.53 -15.62
C LYS A 41 0.15 11.33 -16.30
N ILE A 42 -0.68 12.01 -15.48
CA ILE A 42 -1.82 12.79 -15.95
C ILE A 42 -1.66 14.20 -15.36
N LYS A 43 -1.50 15.22 -16.21
CA LYS A 43 -1.32 16.62 -15.81
C LYS A 43 -0.22 16.84 -14.76
N GLY A 44 0.85 16.05 -14.84
CA GLY A 44 2.00 16.18 -13.95
C GLY A 44 1.99 15.22 -12.73
N ASP A 45 0.87 14.65 -12.39
CA ASP A 45 0.74 13.70 -11.28
C ASP A 45 0.72 12.25 -11.75
N TRP A 46 1.26 11.34 -10.95
CA TRP A 46 1.25 9.91 -11.22
C TRP A 46 0.06 9.24 -10.53
N TYR A 47 -0.63 8.40 -11.30
CA TYR A 47 -1.74 7.56 -10.88
C TYR A 47 -1.46 6.11 -11.23
N LEU A 48 -2.04 5.19 -10.46
CA LEU A 48 -2.00 3.76 -10.72
C LEU A 48 -3.41 3.27 -11.01
N PHE A 49 -3.55 2.40 -12.01
CA PHE A 49 -4.80 1.73 -12.35
C PHE A 49 -4.63 0.23 -12.23
N ASP A 50 -5.54 -0.43 -11.51
CA ASP A 50 -5.51 -1.87 -11.29
C ASP A 50 -5.87 -2.68 -12.56
N LEU A 51 -5.90 -4.00 -12.43
CA LEU A 51 -6.26 -4.91 -13.53
C LEU A 51 -7.65 -4.63 -14.12
N GLN A 52 -8.58 -4.10 -13.34
CA GLN A 52 -9.92 -3.71 -13.76
C GLN A 52 -9.99 -2.28 -14.29
N GLY A 53 -8.89 -1.52 -14.20
CA GLY A 53 -8.81 -0.12 -14.58
C GLY A 53 -9.29 0.85 -13.51
N LYS A 54 -9.51 0.40 -12.29
CA LYS A 54 -9.89 1.28 -11.16
C LYS A 54 -8.67 2.06 -10.70
N MET A 55 -8.87 3.35 -10.42
CA MET A 55 -7.84 4.18 -9.80
C MET A 55 -7.51 3.65 -8.40
N VAL A 56 -6.23 3.42 -8.16
CA VAL A 56 -5.73 2.91 -6.88
C VAL A 56 -5.55 4.05 -5.88
N THR A 57 -5.85 3.80 -4.62
CA THR A 57 -5.58 4.65 -3.47
C THR A 57 -4.92 3.83 -2.37
N GLY A 58 -4.20 4.50 -1.44
CA GLY A 58 -3.48 3.80 -0.39
C GLY A 58 -2.14 3.21 -0.86
N PHE A 59 -1.67 2.18 -0.16
CA PHE A 59 -0.39 1.53 -0.49
C PHE A 59 -0.56 0.52 -1.61
N SER A 60 0.27 0.62 -2.64
CA SER A 60 0.28 -0.32 -3.76
C SER A 60 1.62 -0.34 -4.49
N THR A 61 1.87 -1.42 -5.22
CA THR A 61 3.00 -1.56 -6.12
C THR A 61 2.56 -1.31 -7.57
N PRO A 62 3.32 -0.53 -8.37
CA PRO A 62 2.94 -0.20 -9.74
C PRO A 62 3.08 -1.37 -10.72
N GLU A 63 3.80 -2.41 -10.36
CA GLU A 63 3.97 -3.59 -11.21
C GLU A 63 3.58 -4.84 -10.43
N ILE A 64 2.47 -5.46 -10.83
CA ILE A 64 2.09 -6.79 -10.35
C ILE A 64 2.86 -7.84 -11.18
N THR A 65 4.18 -7.69 -11.27
CA THR A 65 5.00 -8.56 -12.14
C THR A 65 5.78 -9.61 -11.37
N SER A 66 5.89 -9.52 -10.05
CA SER A 66 6.46 -10.59 -9.25
C SER A 66 5.84 -10.65 -7.86
N GLU A 67 5.67 -11.84 -7.36
CA GLU A 67 5.26 -12.18 -6.00
C GLU A 67 6.25 -11.65 -4.93
N TYR A 68 7.35 -11.01 -5.36
CA TYR A 68 8.46 -10.54 -4.54
C TYR A 68 8.77 -9.04 -4.70
N ASP A 69 7.89 -8.26 -5.36
CA ASP A 69 8.12 -6.82 -5.46
C ASP A 69 7.66 -6.11 -4.20
N ASP A 70 8.62 -5.84 -3.32
CA ASP A 70 8.42 -5.12 -2.06
C ASP A 70 8.40 -3.58 -2.23
N ASN A 71 8.25 -3.08 -3.46
CA ASN A 71 8.24 -1.66 -3.75
C ASN A 71 6.84 -1.06 -3.60
N TYR A 72 6.44 -0.74 -2.39
CA TYR A 72 5.14 -0.11 -2.11
C TYR A 72 5.25 1.40 -2.08
N TYR A 73 4.36 2.04 -2.83
CA TYR A 73 4.18 3.49 -2.89
C TYR A 73 2.83 3.87 -2.30
N TYR A 74 2.73 5.10 -1.80
CA TYR A 74 1.48 5.61 -1.26
C TYR A 74 0.79 6.52 -2.28
N TYR A 75 -0.48 6.24 -2.54
CA TYR A 75 -1.39 7.02 -3.37
C TYR A 75 -2.45 7.65 -2.46
N GLY A 76 -2.58 8.97 -2.51
CA GLY A 76 -3.56 9.69 -1.70
C GLY A 76 -5.00 9.31 -2.03
N ASN A 77 -5.96 9.85 -1.28
CA ASN A 77 -7.39 9.60 -1.52
C ASN A 77 -7.86 10.11 -2.89
N ASP A 78 -7.12 11.05 -3.48
CA ASP A 78 -7.34 11.56 -4.84
C ASP A 78 -6.63 10.74 -5.93
N GLY A 79 -5.96 9.64 -5.55
CA GLY A 79 -5.21 8.75 -6.43
C GLY A 79 -3.81 9.23 -6.79
N ARG A 80 -3.39 10.43 -6.38
CA ARG A 80 -2.05 10.94 -6.69
C ARG A 80 -0.99 10.21 -5.90
N ARG A 81 0.05 9.72 -6.56
CA ARG A 81 1.23 9.19 -5.89
C ARG A 81 1.89 10.28 -5.05
N GLN A 82 2.15 9.97 -3.80
CA GLN A 82 2.85 10.86 -2.88
C GLN A 82 4.35 10.54 -2.89
N PHE A 83 5.18 11.58 -3.01
CA PHE A 83 6.64 11.45 -3.02
C PHE A 83 7.21 11.80 -1.65
N TYR A 84 6.75 11.07 -0.63
CA TYR A 84 7.25 11.22 0.74
C TYR A 84 8.66 10.65 0.91
N THR A 85 9.41 11.24 1.82
CA THR A 85 10.68 10.71 2.33
C THR A 85 10.71 10.86 3.84
N GLY A 86 11.37 9.90 4.53
CA GLY A 86 11.44 9.89 5.97
C GLY A 86 10.11 9.52 6.64
N TRP A 87 9.97 9.94 7.88
CA TRP A 87 8.79 9.65 8.69
C TRP A 87 7.56 10.44 8.26
N GLN A 88 6.43 9.75 8.13
CA GLN A 88 5.12 10.34 7.80
C GLN A 88 4.03 9.76 8.68
N LEU A 89 3.17 10.63 9.22
CA LEU A 89 1.97 10.24 9.94
C LEU A 89 0.79 10.28 8.97
N ILE A 90 0.23 9.11 8.68
CA ILE A 90 -0.90 8.96 7.73
C ILE A 90 -2.02 8.21 8.45
N ASN A 91 -3.19 8.83 8.55
CA ASN A 91 -4.36 8.25 9.22
C ASN A 91 -4.07 7.70 10.63
N GLY A 92 -3.24 8.42 11.40
CA GLY A 92 -2.88 8.04 12.78
C GLY A 92 -1.84 6.93 12.89
N LYS A 93 -1.22 6.51 11.80
CA LYS A 93 -0.16 5.51 11.77
C LYS A 93 1.14 6.10 11.23
N TRP A 94 2.28 5.68 11.79
CA TRP A 94 3.61 6.11 11.34
C TRP A 94 4.15 5.19 10.28
N TYR A 95 4.66 5.79 9.20
CA TYR A 95 5.33 5.14 8.08
C TYR A 95 6.69 5.76 7.86
N TYR A 96 7.59 5.00 7.27
CA TYR A 96 8.89 5.52 6.86
C TYR A 96 9.10 5.27 5.37
N PHE A 97 9.47 6.32 4.65
CA PHE A 97 9.71 6.26 3.21
C PHE A 97 11.19 6.50 2.91
N ASP A 98 11.75 5.70 2.01
CA ASP A 98 13.13 5.90 1.52
C ASP A 98 13.21 7.08 0.54
N GLU A 99 14.42 7.34 0.00
CA GLU A 99 14.67 8.42 -0.95
C GLU A 99 13.94 8.24 -2.29
N SER A 100 13.52 7.03 -2.60
CA SER A 100 12.69 6.71 -3.77
C SER A 100 11.19 6.71 -3.49
N SER A 101 10.79 7.17 -2.29
CA SER A 101 9.39 7.21 -1.81
C SER A 101 8.75 5.82 -1.69
N ARG A 102 9.54 4.80 -1.42
CA ARG A 102 9.07 3.45 -1.12
C ARG A 102 8.84 3.31 0.37
N ALA A 103 7.68 2.78 0.76
CA ALA A 103 7.36 2.51 2.16
C ALA A 103 8.22 1.37 2.71
N ALA A 104 8.77 1.54 3.90
CA ALA A 104 9.47 0.49 4.61
C ALA A 104 8.54 -0.67 4.92
N LYS A 105 9.09 -1.90 4.85
CA LYS A 105 8.43 -3.14 5.23
C LYS A 105 9.42 -4.00 6.02
N GLY A 106 8.93 -4.71 7.05
CA GLY A 106 9.78 -5.54 7.90
C GLY A 106 10.79 -4.72 8.71
N TRP A 107 11.94 -5.29 8.97
CA TRP A 107 12.99 -4.65 9.77
C TRP A 107 13.64 -3.46 9.06
N LYS A 108 13.80 -2.36 9.78
CA LYS A 108 14.51 -1.17 9.31
C LYS A 108 15.29 -0.53 10.45
N THR A 109 16.57 -0.22 10.22
CA THR A 109 17.38 0.58 11.15
C THR A 109 17.43 2.01 10.64
N ILE A 110 16.98 2.95 11.47
CA ILE A 110 16.89 4.38 11.15
C ILE A 110 17.64 5.14 12.26
N ASN A 111 18.71 5.85 11.91
CA ASN A 111 19.55 6.56 12.85
C ASN A 111 20.02 5.68 14.04
N GLY A 112 20.38 4.43 13.76
CA GLY A 112 20.87 3.48 14.76
C GLY A 112 19.80 2.79 15.60
N VAL A 113 18.51 3.12 15.42
CA VAL A 113 17.38 2.50 16.12
C VAL A 113 16.66 1.51 15.20
N LYS A 114 16.40 0.31 15.69
CA LYS A 114 15.65 -0.72 14.94
C LYS A 114 14.14 -0.53 15.11
N TYR A 115 13.46 -0.59 13.98
CA TYR A 115 12.00 -0.57 13.88
C TYR A 115 11.51 -1.76 13.06
N TYR A 116 10.23 -2.08 13.21
CA TYR A 116 9.55 -3.08 12.39
C TYR A 116 8.29 -2.49 11.77
N PHE A 117 8.15 -2.67 10.45
CA PHE A 117 7.04 -2.08 9.67
C PHE A 117 6.16 -3.18 9.13
N GLU A 118 5.34 -3.73 9.98
CA GLU A 118 4.30 -4.70 9.67
C GLU A 118 3.45 -4.90 10.93
N THR A 119 2.15 -5.05 10.78
CA THR A 119 1.30 -5.42 11.91
C THR A 119 1.45 -6.91 12.18
N ILE A 120 1.64 -7.26 13.44
CA ILE A 120 1.60 -8.64 13.92
C ILE A 120 0.33 -8.79 14.75
N THR A 121 -0.53 -9.73 14.36
CA THR A 121 -1.76 -10.04 15.09
C THR A 121 -1.70 -11.42 15.70
N LYS A 122 -2.28 -11.55 16.89
CA LYS A 122 -2.47 -12.83 17.53
C LYS A 122 -3.71 -13.49 16.93
N ALA A 123 -3.58 -14.70 16.45
CA ALA A 123 -4.65 -15.52 15.91
C ALA A 123 -4.75 -16.84 16.69
N THR A 124 -5.86 -17.54 16.52
CA THR A 124 -6.11 -18.84 17.17
C THR A 124 -6.53 -19.85 16.11
N ASP A 125 -5.94 -21.03 16.10
CA ASP A 125 -6.32 -22.12 15.20
C ASP A 125 -7.59 -22.84 15.69
N GLU A 126 -8.03 -23.84 14.93
CA GLU A 126 -9.22 -24.65 15.23
C GLU A 126 -9.05 -25.49 16.52
N TYR A 127 -7.83 -25.65 17.03
CA TYR A 127 -7.50 -26.38 18.27
C TYR A 127 -7.25 -25.43 19.46
N ASN A 128 -7.56 -24.13 19.32
CA ASN A 128 -7.30 -23.07 20.31
C ASN A 128 -5.81 -22.80 20.61
N ASN A 129 -4.90 -23.19 19.70
CA ASN A 129 -3.51 -22.78 19.83
C ASN A 129 -3.35 -21.33 19.31
N GLU A 130 -2.68 -20.51 20.09
CA GLU A 130 -2.39 -19.14 19.73
C GLU A 130 -1.12 -19.06 18.87
N TYR A 131 -1.17 -18.28 17.81
CA TYR A 131 -0.03 -17.98 16.93
C TYR A 131 -0.06 -16.54 16.47
N PHE A 132 1.08 -16.04 15.97
CA PHE A 132 1.20 -14.67 15.47
C PHE A 132 1.29 -14.70 13.94
N VAL A 133 0.56 -13.77 13.32
CA VAL A 133 0.50 -13.60 11.86
C VAL A 133 0.93 -12.20 11.51
N GLY A 134 1.92 -12.08 10.64
CA GLY A 134 2.25 -10.81 10.00
C GLY A 134 1.18 -10.45 8.97
N ASN A 135 0.78 -9.17 8.97
CA ASN A 135 -0.11 -8.59 7.96
C ASN A 135 0.73 -7.74 7.02
N SER A 136 0.35 -7.65 5.77
CA SER A 136 1.06 -6.85 4.75
C SER A 136 0.86 -5.33 4.91
N ASP A 137 0.81 -4.85 6.14
CA ASP A 137 0.78 -3.43 6.48
C ASP A 137 2.19 -2.85 6.45
N HIS A 138 2.30 -1.54 6.27
CA HIS A 138 3.58 -0.84 6.19
C HIS A 138 3.80 0.16 7.32
N PHE A 139 2.96 0.15 8.37
CA PHE A 139 3.13 1.07 9.47
C PHE A 139 4.01 0.51 10.59
N MET A 140 4.61 1.43 11.34
CA MET A 140 5.49 1.16 12.46
C MET A 140 4.78 0.34 13.54
N TYR A 141 5.37 -0.80 13.89
CA TYR A 141 4.87 -1.68 14.95
C TYR A 141 5.24 -1.17 16.35
N THR A 142 4.36 -1.37 17.30
CA THR A 142 4.57 -1.12 18.73
C THR A 142 4.03 -2.27 19.55
N GLY A 143 4.61 -2.51 20.73
CA GLY A 143 4.17 -3.58 21.61
C GLY A 143 4.95 -4.88 21.43
N TYR A 144 4.37 -5.99 21.85
CA TYR A 144 5.00 -7.32 21.82
C TYR A 144 4.61 -8.09 20.57
N GLY A 145 5.57 -8.85 20.01
CA GLY A 145 5.30 -9.72 18.86
C GLY A 145 6.39 -10.75 18.64
N ILE A 146 6.05 -11.85 17.96
CA ILE A 146 7.00 -12.87 17.51
C ILE A 146 7.35 -12.58 16.06
N ILE A 147 8.63 -12.42 15.79
CA ILE A 147 9.21 -12.18 14.47
C ILE A 147 10.32 -13.20 14.28
N ASP A 148 10.24 -13.98 13.21
CA ASP A 148 11.22 -15.05 12.90
C ASP A 148 11.48 -16.01 14.08
N GLY A 149 10.43 -16.29 14.87
CA GLY A 149 10.49 -17.22 16.00
C GLY A 149 11.01 -16.60 17.31
N GLU A 150 11.40 -15.35 17.32
CA GLU A 150 11.88 -14.63 18.48
C GLU A 150 10.84 -13.64 19.01
N PHE A 151 10.73 -13.49 20.32
CA PHE A 151 9.79 -12.59 20.97
C PHE A 151 10.41 -11.23 21.23
N TYR A 152 9.87 -10.19 20.59
CA TYR A 152 10.35 -8.82 20.67
C TYR A 152 9.39 -7.89 21.38
N TYR A 153 9.95 -6.85 21.97
CA TYR A 153 9.20 -5.70 22.47
C TYR A 153 9.64 -4.42 21.78
N PHE A 154 8.65 -3.65 21.32
CA PHE A 154 8.81 -2.32 20.74
C PHE A 154 8.11 -1.31 21.62
N ASP A 155 8.79 -0.24 21.99
CA ASP A 155 8.20 0.80 22.84
C ASP A 155 7.11 1.61 22.09
N ALA A 156 6.51 2.59 22.77
CA ALA A 156 5.46 3.43 22.19
C ALA A 156 5.93 4.27 20.99
N ASN A 157 7.24 4.49 20.84
CA ASN A 157 7.87 5.17 19.72
C ASN A 157 8.32 4.19 18.60
N GLY A 158 8.01 2.91 18.75
CA GLY A 158 8.38 1.86 17.80
C GLY A 158 9.82 1.38 17.90
N ALA A 159 10.60 1.87 18.84
CA ALA A 159 11.98 1.43 19.01
C ALA A 159 12.04 0.01 19.60
N CYS A 160 12.73 -0.88 18.89
CA CYS A 160 12.95 -2.26 19.35
C CYS A 160 13.80 -2.24 20.62
N GLN A 161 13.29 -2.82 21.70
CA GLN A 161 13.97 -2.95 23.00
C GLN A 161 14.74 -4.27 23.13
N GLY A 162 14.73 -5.10 22.07
CA GLY A 162 15.40 -6.38 22.04
C GLY A 162 14.46 -7.57 22.22
N ILE A 163 15.06 -8.76 22.37
CA ILE A 163 14.35 -10.01 22.59
C ILE A 163 13.94 -10.09 24.06
N ASP A 164 12.68 -10.37 24.31
CA ASP A 164 12.18 -10.66 25.66
C ASP A 164 12.34 -12.15 25.96
N THR A 165 13.38 -12.48 26.74
CA THR A 165 13.68 -13.85 27.13
C THR A 165 12.79 -14.37 28.28
N SER A 166 11.92 -13.53 28.85
CA SER A 166 10.99 -13.92 29.92
C SER A 166 9.75 -14.61 29.35
N TYR A 167 9.49 -14.51 28.07
CA TYR A 167 8.40 -15.19 27.39
C TYR A 167 8.77 -16.66 27.14
N THR A 168 8.27 -17.54 27.99
CA THR A 168 8.27 -18.98 27.76
C THR A 168 6.87 -19.35 27.25
N GLY A 169 6.77 -19.47 25.94
CA GLY A 169 5.52 -19.73 25.22
C GLY A 169 4.76 -20.97 25.67
#